data_a1d75813cff7b974474b988616f53af6
#
_entry.id   a1d75813cff7b974474b988616f53af6
#
_cell.length_a   1.000
_cell.length_b   1.000
_cell.length_c   1.000
_cell.angle_alpha   90.00
_cell.angle_beta   90.00
_cell.angle_gamma   90.00
#
_symmetry.space_group_name_H-M   'P 1'
#
loop_
_entity.id
_entity.type
_entity.pdbx_description
1 polymer ?
#
loop_
_entity_poly.entity_id
_entity_poly.type
_entity_poly.pdbx_seq_one_letter_code
_entity_poly.pdbx_strand_id
1 'polypeptide(L)'
;MREIGAQFSIPTHSMTIINRRTFLQSLAAIAAAPALAAPGPGPFKLRYVLSSAMYGEMPLDVILPEVAKAGCEAIDIWCKVHGNQREQITEMGDDAFAALMKKHGVKLGLSTRYPLGPFKLQDEMAWVKKHGGKIVLCGSTGPKDPEGDAAKAAVKKFLEDMKPHVAKAEELGVTIAIENHAAQAISHPDSLRYFAEFNRSANLGIAFAPHHLFRWPDQIPKLIRDLGAKQIPFMYFQEHSEGMSKKTSKEIEMQQLPGLGTLDYRLIVKALRDIGYTGYVEIFMHPTPRGIPILPTAAEITAAINKSRDYVEKCIRETT
;
A
#
# COMPACT_ATOMS: atom_id res chain seq x y z
N MET A 1 -12.54 60.62 55.03
CA MET A 1 -11.37 61.51 55.02
C MET A 1 -10.10 60.73 54.66
N ARG A 2 -9.37 61.27 53.75
CA ARG A 2 -8.08 60.88 53.11
C ARG A 2 -8.20 60.00 51.85
N GLU A 3 -8.21 60.71 50.72
CA GLU A 3 -7.80 60.26 49.37
C GLU A 3 -6.33 59.99 49.42
N ILE A 4 -5.94 58.88 48.72
CA ILE A 4 -4.54 58.63 48.30
C ILE A 4 -4.59 58.46 46.80
N GLY A 5 -4.18 59.53 46.05
CA GLY A 5 -3.99 59.45 44.61
C GLY A 5 -2.68 58.74 44.29
N ALA A 6 -2.77 57.74 43.46
CA ALA A 6 -1.60 57.09 42.82
C ALA A 6 -1.42 57.66 41.41
N GLN A 7 -0.35 58.42 41.20
CA GLN A 7 0.11 58.88 39.90
C GLN A 7 0.78 57.71 39.15
N PHE A 8 0.19 57.33 38.03
CA PHE A 8 0.85 56.42 37.10
C PHE A 8 1.67 57.23 36.10
N SER A 9 2.99 57.06 36.12
CA SER A 9 3.94 57.62 35.17
C SER A 9 4.07 56.67 33.99
N ILE A 10 3.78 57.14 32.77
CA ILE A 10 3.91 56.39 31.51
C ILE A 10 5.33 56.64 30.97
N PRO A 11 6.14 55.59 30.72
CA PRO A 11 7.44 55.78 30.07
C PRO A 11 7.28 56.08 28.56
N THR A 12 7.81 57.20 28.14
CA THR A 12 7.92 57.57 26.73
C THR A 12 8.97 56.72 26.04
N HIS A 13 8.53 55.81 25.17
CA HIS A 13 9.47 55.09 24.27
C HIS A 13 9.86 55.99 23.12
N SER A 14 11.16 56.31 23.05
CA SER A 14 11.80 56.98 21.92
C SER A 14 11.74 56.05 20.69
N MET A 15 10.98 56.42 19.66
CA MET A 15 10.99 55.75 18.37
C MET A 15 12.26 56.17 17.60
N THR A 16 13.18 55.22 17.45
CA THR A 16 14.33 55.41 16.56
C THR A 16 13.90 55.28 15.11
N ILE A 17 13.93 56.38 14.35
CA ILE A 17 13.60 56.38 12.92
C ILE A 17 14.72 55.74 12.18
N ILE A 18 14.51 54.53 11.69
CA ILE A 18 15.44 53.81 10.81
C ILE A 18 15.37 54.42 9.42
N ASN A 19 16.49 54.98 8.94
CA ASN A 19 16.61 55.61 7.64
C ASN A 19 16.47 54.58 6.52
N ARG A 20 15.68 54.93 5.48
CA ARG A 20 15.42 54.08 4.30
C ARG A 20 16.66 53.46 3.64
N ARG A 21 17.77 54.16 3.67
CA ARG A 21 19.04 53.67 3.12
C ARG A 21 19.63 52.49 3.92
N THR A 22 19.50 52.49 5.24
CA THR A 22 20.01 51.41 6.11
C THR A 22 19.13 50.14 5.98
N PHE A 23 17.83 50.31 5.71
CA PHE A 23 16.92 49.16 5.49
C PHE A 23 17.19 48.46 4.16
N LEU A 24 17.53 49.21 3.09
CA LEU A 24 17.85 48.62 1.77
C LEU A 24 19.22 47.94 1.76
N GLN A 25 20.19 48.39 2.57
CA GLN A 25 21.49 47.72 2.68
C GLN A 25 21.45 46.42 3.48
N SER A 26 20.50 46.26 4.41
CA SER A 26 20.28 45.03 5.17
C SER A 26 19.58 43.92 4.33
N LEU A 27 18.82 44.29 3.31
CA LEU A 27 18.18 43.34 2.39
C LEU A 27 19.13 42.79 1.31
N ALA A 28 20.20 43.48 0.99
CA ALA A 28 21.20 43.05 0.01
C ALA A 28 22.20 41.99 0.54
N ALA A 29 22.31 41.82 1.88
CA ALA A 29 23.20 40.86 2.48
C ALA A 29 22.62 39.46 2.70
N ILE A 30 21.31 39.24 2.44
CA ILE A 30 20.65 37.93 2.60
C ILE A 30 20.66 37.11 1.28
N ALA A 31 21.11 37.68 0.17
CA ALA A 31 20.99 37.08 -1.17
C ALA A 31 22.18 36.19 -1.60
N ALA A 32 23.12 35.84 -0.72
CA ALA A 32 24.31 35.06 -1.08
C ALA A 32 24.66 33.92 -0.12
N ALA A 33 23.67 33.32 0.56
CA ALA A 33 23.89 31.99 1.11
C ALA A 33 23.78 30.98 -0.05
N PRO A 34 24.79 30.12 -0.31
CA PRO A 34 24.61 29.05 -1.27
C PRO A 34 23.45 28.20 -0.77
N ALA A 35 22.40 28.11 -1.59
CA ALA A 35 21.31 27.15 -1.35
C ALA A 35 22.01 25.78 -1.29
N LEU A 36 22.13 25.21 -0.10
CA LEU A 36 22.46 23.80 0.04
C LEU A 36 21.40 23.07 -0.77
N ALA A 37 21.80 22.52 -1.92
CA ALA A 37 20.94 21.69 -2.72
C ALA A 37 20.37 20.62 -1.77
N ALA A 38 19.06 20.56 -1.66
CA ALA A 38 18.39 19.47 -0.94
C ALA A 38 19.00 18.16 -1.47
N PRO A 39 19.41 17.24 -0.60
CA PRO A 39 19.94 15.97 -1.06
C PRO A 39 18.93 15.39 -2.06
N GLY A 40 19.38 15.07 -3.26
CA GLY A 40 18.55 14.48 -4.30
C GLY A 40 17.85 13.23 -3.73
N PRO A 41 16.69 12.84 -4.28
CA PRO A 41 16.02 11.64 -3.82
C PRO A 41 17.01 10.49 -3.84
N GLY A 42 17.15 9.80 -2.71
CA GLY A 42 18.01 8.63 -2.60
C GLY A 42 17.63 7.57 -3.65
N PRO A 43 18.43 6.52 -3.83
CA PRO A 43 18.16 5.49 -4.81
C PRO A 43 16.76 4.90 -4.59
N PHE A 44 16.01 4.68 -5.67
CA PHE A 44 14.68 4.07 -5.62
C PHE A 44 14.74 2.68 -4.98
N LYS A 45 13.90 2.46 -3.99
CA LYS A 45 13.80 1.18 -3.26
C LYS A 45 12.34 0.80 -3.08
N LEU A 46 12.04 -0.47 -3.24
CA LEU A 46 10.74 -1.05 -2.91
C LEU A 46 10.70 -1.46 -1.44
N ARG A 47 9.50 -1.39 -0.87
CA ARG A 47 9.20 -1.80 0.50
C ARG A 47 8.39 -3.08 0.47
N TYR A 48 8.99 -4.18 0.83
CA TYR A 48 8.35 -5.49 0.75
C TYR A 48 7.55 -5.82 2.00
N VAL A 49 6.38 -6.42 1.80
CA VAL A 49 5.54 -7.03 2.84
C VAL A 49 5.35 -8.51 2.54
N LEU A 50 5.32 -9.35 3.57
CA LEU A 50 5.14 -10.79 3.44
C LEU A 50 3.67 -11.15 3.44
N SER A 51 3.20 -11.88 2.44
CA SER A 51 1.86 -12.47 2.45
C SER A 51 1.80 -13.70 3.35
N SER A 52 0.94 -13.68 4.37
CA SER A 52 0.70 -14.88 5.16
C SER A 52 -0.03 -15.97 4.37
N ALA A 53 -0.82 -15.59 3.35
CA ALA A 53 -1.56 -16.54 2.52
C ALA A 53 -0.68 -17.50 1.71
N MET A 54 0.56 -17.11 1.38
CA MET A 54 1.48 -18.00 0.67
C MET A 54 1.87 -19.23 1.50
N TYR A 55 1.74 -19.16 2.82
CA TYR A 55 1.99 -20.22 3.78
C TYR A 55 0.75 -21.07 4.09
N GLY A 56 -0.38 -20.81 3.39
CA GLY A 56 -1.66 -21.49 3.63
C GLY A 56 -2.12 -21.32 5.07
N GLU A 57 -2.50 -22.42 5.73
CA GLU A 57 -2.97 -22.40 7.12
C GLU A 57 -1.85 -22.70 8.16
N MET A 58 -0.58 -22.51 7.78
CA MET A 58 0.52 -22.67 8.76
C MET A 58 0.32 -21.75 9.97
N PRO A 59 0.76 -22.18 11.18
CA PRO A 59 0.69 -21.36 12.38
C PRO A 59 1.49 -20.05 12.25
N LEU A 60 1.01 -18.98 12.90
CA LEU A 60 1.68 -17.68 12.88
C LEU A 60 3.10 -17.72 13.44
N ASP A 61 3.38 -18.52 14.45
CA ASP A 61 4.73 -18.67 15.02
C ASP A 61 5.74 -19.31 14.05
N VAL A 62 5.24 -20.07 13.05
CA VAL A 62 6.04 -20.58 11.93
C VAL A 62 6.27 -19.52 10.87
N ILE A 63 5.26 -18.66 10.59
CA ILE A 63 5.31 -17.66 9.51
C ILE A 63 6.12 -16.42 9.93
N LEU A 64 5.93 -15.93 11.15
CA LEU A 64 6.52 -14.67 11.59
C LEU A 64 8.05 -14.61 11.50
N PRO A 65 8.81 -15.67 11.82
CA PRO A 65 10.26 -15.68 11.58
C PRO A 65 10.67 -15.51 10.12
N GLU A 66 9.78 -15.86 9.18
CA GLU A 66 10.06 -15.81 7.75
C GLU A 66 10.01 -14.37 7.19
N VAL A 67 9.34 -13.43 7.88
CA VAL A 67 9.23 -12.03 7.44
C VAL A 67 10.62 -11.40 7.21
N ALA A 68 11.49 -11.48 8.20
CA ALA A 68 12.86 -10.96 8.09
C ALA A 68 13.70 -11.75 7.07
N LYS A 69 13.56 -13.09 7.03
CA LYS A 69 14.27 -13.94 6.08
C LYS A 69 13.88 -13.69 4.63
N ALA A 70 12.62 -13.30 4.38
CA ALA A 70 12.13 -12.85 3.08
C ALA A 70 12.53 -11.41 2.74
N GLY A 71 13.23 -10.71 3.64
CA GLY A 71 13.61 -9.30 3.46
C GLY A 71 12.42 -8.34 3.46
N CYS A 72 11.34 -8.72 4.16
CA CYS A 72 10.13 -7.91 4.28
C CYS A 72 10.16 -7.03 5.54
N GLU A 73 9.56 -5.83 5.47
CA GLU A 73 9.47 -4.90 6.59
C GLU A 73 8.31 -5.21 7.53
N ALA A 74 7.28 -5.90 7.03
CA ALA A 74 6.02 -6.14 7.69
C ALA A 74 5.33 -7.39 7.13
N ILE A 75 4.20 -7.76 7.73
CA ILE A 75 3.36 -8.87 7.27
C ILE A 75 1.98 -8.37 6.84
N ASP A 76 1.41 -8.99 5.79
CA ASP A 76 -0.01 -8.97 5.45
C ASP A 76 -0.71 -10.17 6.09
N ILE A 77 -1.72 -9.88 6.90
CA ILE A 77 -2.52 -10.90 7.56
C ILE A 77 -3.75 -11.22 6.71
N TRP A 78 -3.79 -12.45 6.22
CA TRP A 78 -4.89 -12.97 5.44
C TRP A 78 -5.87 -13.78 6.30
N CYS A 79 -7.10 -13.89 5.80
CA CYS A 79 -8.15 -14.73 6.34
C CYS A 79 -8.50 -15.88 5.38
N LYS A 80 -9.38 -16.78 5.81
CA LYS A 80 -9.97 -17.79 4.91
C LYS A 80 -10.62 -17.10 3.70
N VAL A 81 -10.51 -17.68 2.53
CA VAL A 81 -10.13 -19.05 2.13
C VAL A 81 -8.63 -19.17 1.75
N HIS A 82 -7.84 -18.10 1.72
CA HIS A 82 -6.45 -18.13 1.24
C HIS A 82 -5.43 -18.54 2.31
N GLY A 83 -5.72 -18.22 3.54
CA GLY A 83 -5.02 -18.61 4.75
C GLY A 83 -6.01 -18.54 5.91
N ASN A 84 -5.57 -18.72 7.16
CA ASN A 84 -6.42 -18.58 8.34
C ASN A 84 -5.78 -17.76 9.46
N GLN A 85 -4.77 -16.95 9.14
CA GLN A 85 -3.99 -16.27 10.18
C GLN A 85 -4.84 -15.24 10.93
N ARG A 86 -5.82 -14.60 10.24
CA ARG A 86 -6.73 -13.67 10.91
C ARG A 86 -7.65 -14.39 11.92
N GLU A 87 -8.07 -15.59 11.60
CA GLU A 87 -8.83 -16.48 12.50
C GLU A 87 -7.97 -16.94 13.67
N GLN A 88 -6.74 -17.37 13.43
CA GLN A 88 -5.78 -17.72 14.50
C GLN A 88 -5.60 -16.55 15.49
N ILE A 89 -5.51 -15.31 14.99
CA ILE A 89 -5.40 -14.12 15.84
C ILE A 89 -6.68 -13.92 16.67
N THR A 90 -7.85 -14.16 16.08
CA THR A 90 -9.13 -14.05 16.81
C THR A 90 -9.18 -15.07 17.95
N GLU A 91 -8.69 -16.29 17.75
CA GLU A 91 -8.65 -17.35 18.74
C GLU A 91 -7.63 -17.08 19.86
N MET A 92 -6.42 -16.60 19.51
CA MET A 92 -5.38 -16.33 20.52
C MET A 92 -5.60 -15.01 21.27
N GLY A 93 -6.33 -14.08 20.72
CA GLY A 93 -6.56 -12.74 21.26
C GLY A 93 -5.45 -11.73 20.92
N ASP A 94 -5.83 -10.46 20.97
CA ASP A 94 -4.98 -9.34 20.55
C ASP A 94 -3.66 -9.21 21.35
N ASP A 95 -3.70 -9.48 22.66
CA ASP A 95 -2.52 -9.34 23.52
C ASP A 95 -1.47 -10.43 23.22
N ALA A 96 -1.94 -11.67 23.00
CA ALA A 96 -1.06 -12.77 22.58
C ALA A 96 -0.48 -12.51 21.19
N PHE A 97 -1.27 -12.00 20.25
CA PHE A 97 -0.79 -11.60 18.95
C PHE A 97 0.27 -10.50 19.03
N ALA A 98 0.01 -9.44 19.81
CA ALA A 98 0.97 -8.34 20.00
C ALA A 98 2.29 -8.85 20.62
N ALA A 99 2.22 -9.75 21.61
CA ALA A 99 3.39 -10.37 22.20
C ALA A 99 4.18 -11.22 21.19
N LEU A 100 3.48 -11.97 20.35
CA LEU A 100 4.08 -12.79 19.29
C LEU A 100 4.77 -11.94 18.23
N MET A 101 4.14 -10.87 17.77
CA MET A 101 4.73 -9.90 16.84
C MET A 101 5.99 -9.25 17.42
N LYS A 102 5.93 -8.84 18.67
CA LYS A 102 7.08 -8.28 19.40
C LYS A 102 8.22 -9.30 19.54
N LYS A 103 7.92 -10.54 19.88
CA LYS A 103 8.91 -11.64 20.00
C LYS A 103 9.72 -11.79 18.72
N HIS A 104 9.07 -11.70 17.56
CA HIS A 104 9.72 -11.86 16.26
C HIS A 104 10.18 -10.55 15.61
N GLY A 105 9.93 -9.39 16.25
CA GLY A 105 10.30 -8.09 15.71
C GLY A 105 9.53 -7.70 14.43
N VAL A 106 8.34 -8.28 14.23
CA VAL A 106 7.51 -8.09 13.03
C VAL A 106 6.50 -6.97 13.25
N LYS A 107 6.23 -6.20 12.20
CA LYS A 107 5.19 -5.17 12.17
C LYS A 107 4.01 -5.64 11.34
N LEU A 108 2.81 -5.24 11.73
CA LEU A 108 1.64 -5.36 10.87
C LEU A 108 1.74 -4.32 9.74
N GLY A 109 1.70 -4.74 8.49
CA GLY A 109 1.63 -3.86 7.32
C GLY A 109 0.18 -3.57 6.95
N LEU A 110 -0.56 -4.64 6.72
CA LEU A 110 -1.96 -4.59 6.30
C LEU A 110 -2.73 -5.85 6.75
N SER A 111 -4.04 -5.80 6.54
CA SER A 111 -4.93 -6.96 6.65
C SER A 111 -5.77 -7.10 5.39
N THR A 112 -5.74 -8.26 4.76
CA THR A 112 -6.52 -8.58 3.56
C THR A 112 -7.78 -9.34 3.92
N ARG A 113 -8.96 -8.73 3.62
CA ARG A 113 -10.28 -9.13 4.14
C ARG A 113 -11.36 -9.21 3.08
N TYR A 114 -11.18 -10.03 2.05
CA TYR A 114 -12.16 -10.20 0.97
C TYR A 114 -13.59 -10.55 1.44
N PRO A 115 -13.80 -11.44 2.43
CA PRO A 115 -15.16 -11.82 2.85
C PRO A 115 -15.99 -10.67 3.42
N LEU A 116 -15.34 -9.60 3.91
CA LEU A 116 -16.06 -8.43 4.43
C LEU A 116 -16.59 -7.53 3.32
N GLY A 117 -15.93 -7.53 2.16
CA GLY A 117 -16.18 -6.55 1.10
C GLY A 117 -15.87 -5.12 1.54
N PRO A 118 -16.05 -4.12 0.65
CA PRO A 118 -15.60 -2.75 0.90
C PRO A 118 -16.42 -2.00 1.95
N PHE A 119 -17.65 -2.44 2.25
CA PHE A 119 -18.59 -1.72 3.10
C PHE A 119 -18.70 -2.24 4.55
N LYS A 120 -17.85 -3.19 4.94
CA LYS A 120 -17.86 -3.79 6.30
C LYS A 120 -16.48 -3.83 6.93
N LEU A 121 -15.64 -2.83 6.65
CA LEU A 121 -14.24 -2.81 7.08
C LEU A 121 -13.99 -2.01 8.37
N GLN A 122 -15.01 -1.40 8.99
CA GLN A 122 -14.85 -0.45 10.09
C GLN A 122 -14.11 -1.07 11.28
N ASP A 123 -14.53 -2.26 11.71
CA ASP A 123 -13.90 -2.96 12.84
C ASP A 123 -12.48 -3.42 12.48
N GLU A 124 -12.28 -3.88 11.23
CA GLU A 124 -10.97 -4.29 10.77
C GLU A 124 -9.99 -3.09 10.65
N MET A 125 -10.47 -1.91 10.22
CA MET A 125 -9.68 -0.68 10.22
C MET A 125 -9.24 -0.30 11.64
N ALA A 126 -10.14 -0.41 12.62
CA ALA A 126 -9.83 -0.15 14.02
C ALA A 126 -8.81 -1.16 14.56
N TRP A 127 -8.97 -2.44 14.20
CA TRP A 127 -8.03 -3.50 14.56
C TRP A 127 -6.64 -3.28 13.94
N VAL A 128 -6.57 -2.97 12.64
CA VAL A 128 -5.30 -2.66 11.94
C VAL A 128 -4.60 -1.49 12.61
N LYS A 129 -5.33 -0.40 12.91
CA LYS A 129 -4.77 0.75 13.64
C LYS A 129 -4.23 0.35 15.01
N LYS A 130 -4.99 -0.43 15.79
CA LYS A 130 -4.60 -0.91 17.13
C LYS A 130 -3.26 -1.62 17.10
N HIS A 131 -3.00 -2.42 16.04
CA HIS A 131 -1.76 -3.18 15.88
C HIS A 131 -0.68 -2.45 15.05
N GLY A 132 -0.85 -1.15 14.79
CA GLY A 132 0.16 -0.31 14.13
C GLY A 132 0.21 -0.45 12.60
N GLY A 133 -0.69 -1.22 12.00
CA GLY A 133 -0.88 -1.31 10.56
C GLY A 133 -1.50 -0.04 9.96
N LYS A 134 -1.51 0.04 8.63
CA LYS A 134 -1.97 1.24 7.91
C LYS A 134 -2.96 0.96 6.79
N ILE A 135 -3.12 -0.27 6.36
CA ILE A 135 -3.90 -0.61 5.18
C ILE A 135 -4.86 -1.75 5.51
N VAL A 136 -6.11 -1.64 5.06
CA VAL A 136 -7.06 -2.73 4.97
C VAL A 136 -7.40 -2.95 3.51
N LEU A 137 -7.31 -4.19 3.04
CA LEU A 137 -7.47 -4.55 1.65
C LEU A 137 -8.69 -5.45 1.41
N CYS A 138 -9.45 -5.16 0.36
CA CYS A 138 -10.51 -6.02 -0.15
C CYS A 138 -10.77 -5.74 -1.64
N GLY A 139 -11.74 -6.45 -2.22
CA GLY A 139 -12.22 -6.19 -3.57
C GLY A 139 -13.29 -5.10 -3.63
N SER A 140 -13.63 -4.66 -4.85
CA SER A 140 -14.77 -3.79 -5.11
C SER A 140 -16.08 -4.57 -5.26
N THR A 141 -17.21 -3.85 -5.23
CA THR A 141 -18.54 -4.39 -5.53
C THR A 141 -19.19 -3.60 -6.66
N GLY A 142 -20.09 -4.24 -7.40
CA GLY A 142 -20.81 -3.60 -8.50
C GLY A 142 -20.92 -4.50 -9.74
N PRO A 143 -21.14 -3.92 -10.93
CA PRO A 143 -21.16 -4.66 -12.19
C PRO A 143 -19.84 -5.39 -12.42
N LYS A 144 -19.92 -6.55 -13.10
CA LYS A 144 -18.72 -7.34 -13.43
C LYS A 144 -18.08 -6.80 -14.69
N ASP A 145 -16.77 -6.48 -14.59
CA ASP A 145 -15.91 -6.08 -15.70
C ASP A 145 -16.53 -4.99 -16.60
N PRO A 146 -17.02 -3.86 -16.05
CA PRO A 146 -17.62 -2.80 -16.85
C PRO A 146 -16.56 -2.06 -17.67
N GLU A 147 -16.91 -1.65 -18.89
CA GLU A 147 -16.05 -0.92 -19.83
C GLU A 147 -16.70 0.43 -20.23
N GLY A 148 -15.91 1.37 -20.72
CA GLY A 148 -16.37 2.66 -21.25
C GLY A 148 -17.27 3.42 -20.27
N ASP A 149 -18.44 3.88 -20.75
CA ASP A 149 -19.40 4.64 -19.93
C ASP A 149 -19.99 3.81 -18.78
N ALA A 150 -20.13 2.50 -18.94
CA ALA A 150 -20.57 1.63 -17.86
C ALA A 150 -19.53 1.58 -16.75
N ALA A 151 -18.23 1.52 -17.06
CA ALA A 151 -17.16 1.61 -16.08
C ALA A 151 -17.17 2.97 -15.37
N LYS A 152 -17.37 4.06 -16.12
CA LYS A 152 -17.48 5.42 -15.58
C LYS A 152 -18.61 5.54 -14.55
N ALA A 153 -19.79 5.03 -14.89
CA ALA A 153 -20.94 5.04 -14.01
C ALA A 153 -20.72 4.17 -12.77
N ALA A 154 -20.18 2.95 -12.95
CA ALA A 154 -19.88 2.02 -11.85
C ALA A 154 -18.89 2.60 -10.86
N VAL A 155 -17.78 3.21 -11.34
CA VAL A 155 -16.77 3.83 -10.48
C VAL A 155 -17.33 5.02 -9.72
N LYS A 156 -18.10 5.90 -10.36
CA LYS A 156 -18.74 7.03 -9.67
C LYS A 156 -19.65 6.55 -8.55
N LYS A 157 -20.50 5.55 -8.84
CA LYS A 157 -21.38 4.99 -7.81
C LYS A 157 -20.59 4.35 -6.68
N PHE A 158 -19.59 3.55 -6.99
CA PHE A 158 -18.72 2.92 -6.00
C PHE A 158 -18.07 3.96 -5.07
N LEU A 159 -17.50 5.01 -5.64
CA LEU A 159 -16.86 6.09 -4.86
C LEU A 159 -17.88 6.87 -3.99
N GLU A 160 -19.11 7.06 -4.48
CA GLU A 160 -20.18 7.65 -3.68
C GLU A 160 -20.55 6.76 -2.49
N ASP A 161 -20.74 5.47 -2.74
CA ASP A 161 -21.07 4.50 -1.69
C ASP A 161 -19.93 4.34 -0.66
N MET A 162 -18.68 4.57 -1.08
CA MET A 162 -17.50 4.50 -0.20
C MET A 162 -17.36 5.71 0.75
N LYS A 163 -18.02 6.83 0.52
CA LYS A 163 -17.83 8.06 1.32
C LYS A 163 -17.88 7.85 2.85
N PRO A 164 -18.89 7.17 3.43
CA PRO A 164 -18.93 6.97 4.89
C PRO A 164 -17.79 6.06 5.39
N HIS A 165 -17.33 5.12 4.57
CA HIS A 165 -16.22 4.22 4.92
C HIS A 165 -14.88 4.94 4.82
N VAL A 166 -14.73 5.80 3.83
CA VAL A 166 -13.55 6.69 3.67
C VAL A 166 -13.45 7.67 4.82
N ALA A 167 -14.56 8.31 5.23
CA ALA A 167 -14.57 9.19 6.40
C ALA A 167 -14.09 8.46 7.68
N LYS A 168 -14.49 7.20 7.87
CA LYS A 168 -14.00 6.37 8.98
C LYS A 168 -12.51 6.02 8.84
N ALA A 169 -12.05 5.75 7.62
CA ALA A 169 -10.63 5.50 7.34
C ALA A 169 -9.78 6.75 7.64
N GLU A 170 -10.26 7.94 7.27
CA GLU A 170 -9.62 9.23 7.58
C GLU A 170 -9.54 9.49 9.09
N GLU A 171 -10.63 9.27 9.83
CA GLU A 171 -10.68 9.37 11.29
C GLU A 171 -9.63 8.46 11.96
N LEU A 172 -9.49 7.25 11.44
CA LEU A 172 -8.57 6.25 11.98
C LEU A 172 -7.13 6.42 11.50
N GLY A 173 -6.88 7.18 10.43
CA GLY A 173 -5.59 7.28 9.76
C GLY A 173 -5.16 5.96 9.10
N VAL A 174 -6.12 5.22 8.56
CA VAL A 174 -5.96 3.95 7.83
C VAL A 174 -6.34 4.18 6.37
N THR A 175 -5.76 3.45 5.44
CA THR A 175 -6.11 3.48 4.02
C THR A 175 -6.87 2.22 3.64
N ILE A 176 -7.98 2.38 2.93
CA ILE A 176 -8.68 1.28 2.27
C ILE A 176 -8.05 1.09 0.89
N ALA A 177 -7.50 -0.10 0.63
CA ALA A 177 -6.95 -0.49 -0.65
C ALA A 177 -7.92 -1.44 -1.38
N ILE A 178 -8.41 -1.02 -2.53
CA ILE A 178 -9.35 -1.80 -3.35
C ILE A 178 -8.56 -2.49 -4.45
N GLU A 179 -8.57 -3.81 -4.47
CA GLU A 179 -7.92 -4.55 -5.54
C GLU A 179 -8.69 -4.40 -6.86
N ASN A 180 -7.96 -4.12 -7.93
CA ASN A 180 -8.49 -4.27 -9.28
C ASN A 180 -8.57 -5.77 -9.59
N HIS A 181 -9.76 -6.34 -9.47
CA HIS A 181 -9.98 -7.78 -9.55
C HIS A 181 -10.96 -8.13 -10.67
N ALA A 182 -10.65 -9.15 -11.47
CA ALA A 182 -11.54 -9.67 -12.50
C ALA A 182 -12.94 -10.01 -11.92
N ALA A 183 -13.97 -9.82 -12.72
CA ALA A 183 -15.37 -10.00 -12.35
C ALA A 183 -15.87 -9.06 -11.24
N GLN A 184 -15.24 -7.92 -11.05
CA GLN A 184 -15.65 -6.85 -10.12
C GLN A 184 -15.82 -5.50 -10.84
N ALA A 185 -16.30 -4.48 -10.12
CA ALA A 185 -16.53 -3.15 -10.70
C ALA A 185 -15.23 -2.41 -11.06
N ILE A 186 -14.16 -2.66 -10.32
CA ILE A 186 -12.82 -2.14 -10.61
C ILE A 186 -11.95 -3.29 -11.09
N SER A 187 -11.89 -3.47 -12.41
CA SER A 187 -11.21 -4.59 -13.07
C SER A 187 -10.56 -4.16 -14.40
N HIS A 188 -11.28 -3.42 -15.23
CA HIS A 188 -10.88 -3.00 -16.55
C HIS A 188 -9.95 -1.77 -16.49
N PRO A 189 -9.02 -1.57 -17.47
CA PRO A 189 -8.22 -0.34 -17.56
C PRO A 189 -9.03 0.96 -17.47
N ASP A 190 -10.25 1.00 -18.03
CA ASP A 190 -11.11 2.18 -17.95
C ASP A 190 -11.56 2.46 -16.51
N SER A 191 -11.93 1.43 -15.75
CA SER A 191 -12.33 1.60 -14.36
C SER A 191 -11.19 2.15 -13.51
N LEU A 192 -9.94 1.74 -13.76
CA LEU A 192 -8.75 2.28 -13.09
C LEU A 192 -8.52 3.75 -13.44
N ARG A 193 -8.67 4.14 -14.73
CA ARG A 193 -8.55 5.54 -15.15
C ARG A 193 -9.65 6.42 -14.55
N TYR A 194 -10.89 5.93 -14.53
CA TYR A 194 -12.00 6.67 -13.89
C TYR A 194 -11.84 6.73 -12.37
N PHE A 195 -11.26 5.70 -11.74
CA PHE A 195 -10.90 5.79 -10.33
C PHE A 195 -9.86 6.91 -10.09
N ALA A 196 -8.81 6.96 -10.90
CA ALA A 196 -7.80 8.01 -10.83
C ALA A 196 -8.41 9.41 -11.05
N GLU A 197 -9.38 9.52 -11.97
CA GLU A 197 -10.07 10.79 -12.29
C GLU A 197 -10.99 11.25 -11.15
N PHE A 198 -11.71 10.34 -10.47
CA PHE A 198 -12.78 10.73 -9.55
C PHE A 198 -12.44 10.60 -8.08
N ASN A 199 -11.51 9.71 -7.69
CA ASN A 199 -11.10 9.58 -6.29
C ASN A 199 -10.35 10.83 -5.82
N ARG A 200 -10.75 11.37 -4.65
CA ARG A 200 -10.15 12.56 -4.04
C ARG A 200 -9.53 12.29 -2.67
N SER A 201 -9.82 11.13 -2.06
CA SER A 201 -9.30 10.81 -0.75
C SER A 201 -7.92 10.15 -0.84
N ALA A 202 -7.04 10.52 0.06
CA ALA A 202 -5.76 9.85 0.26
C ALA A 202 -5.90 8.54 1.09
N ASN A 203 -7.07 8.32 1.71
CA ASN A 203 -7.37 7.14 2.51
C ASN A 203 -8.18 6.07 1.76
N LEU A 204 -8.32 6.24 0.45
CA LEU A 204 -8.86 5.24 -0.47
C LEU A 204 -7.92 5.14 -1.69
N GLY A 205 -7.49 3.94 -2.03
CA GLY A 205 -6.60 3.71 -3.15
C GLY A 205 -6.78 2.34 -3.79
N ILE A 206 -5.99 2.07 -4.81
CA ILE A 206 -5.96 0.79 -5.52
C ILE A 206 -4.86 -0.11 -4.96
N ALA A 207 -5.21 -1.31 -4.54
CA ALA A 207 -4.27 -2.41 -4.44
C ALA A 207 -4.03 -2.93 -5.86
N PHE A 208 -2.95 -2.46 -6.47
CA PHE A 208 -2.73 -2.69 -7.89
C PHE A 208 -2.28 -4.13 -8.15
N ALA A 209 -3.07 -4.86 -8.93
CA ALA A 209 -2.91 -6.29 -9.21
C ALA A 209 -2.68 -6.54 -10.72
N PRO A 210 -1.42 -6.62 -11.17
CA PRO A 210 -1.08 -6.81 -12.59
C PRO A 210 -1.65 -8.10 -13.17
N HIS A 211 -1.72 -9.17 -12.39
CA HIS A 211 -2.23 -10.48 -12.83
C HIS A 211 -3.70 -10.46 -13.26
N HIS A 212 -4.50 -9.52 -12.79
CA HIS A 212 -5.86 -9.31 -13.28
C HIS A 212 -5.93 -8.49 -14.57
N LEU A 213 -4.82 -7.88 -14.97
CA LEU A 213 -4.70 -7.10 -16.21
C LEU A 213 -4.01 -7.89 -17.33
N PHE A 214 -3.96 -9.22 -17.25
CA PHE A 214 -3.25 -10.09 -18.19
C PHE A 214 -3.70 -9.97 -19.65
N ARG A 215 -4.90 -9.45 -19.89
CA ARG A 215 -5.40 -9.13 -21.24
C ARG A 215 -4.85 -7.83 -21.78
N TRP A 216 -4.26 -6.99 -20.93
CA TRP A 216 -3.74 -5.66 -21.28
C TRP A 216 -2.34 -5.42 -20.71
N PRO A 217 -1.39 -6.36 -20.89
CA PRO A 217 -0.07 -6.27 -20.26
C PRO A 217 0.68 -4.99 -20.66
N ASP A 218 0.54 -4.54 -21.91
CA ASP A 218 1.19 -3.32 -22.41
C ASP A 218 0.63 -2.03 -21.79
N GLN A 219 -0.57 -2.08 -21.19
CA GLN A 219 -1.16 -0.93 -20.52
C GLN A 219 -0.74 -0.79 -19.05
N ILE A 220 -0.22 -1.86 -18.43
CA ILE A 220 0.13 -1.88 -16.99
C ILE A 220 1.04 -0.70 -16.60
N PRO A 221 2.17 -0.44 -17.29
CA PRO A 221 3.05 0.67 -16.90
C PRO A 221 2.40 2.05 -17.03
N LYS A 222 1.50 2.21 -18.03
CA LYS A 222 0.76 3.46 -18.19
C LYS A 222 -0.28 3.63 -17.09
N LEU A 223 -1.02 2.57 -16.74
CA LEU A 223 -2.02 2.61 -15.65
C LEU A 223 -1.39 2.97 -14.30
N ILE A 224 -0.19 2.45 -14.01
CA ILE A 224 0.58 2.83 -12.82
C ILE A 224 0.85 4.35 -12.82
N ARG A 225 1.26 4.92 -13.97
CA ARG A 225 1.49 6.37 -14.08
C ARG A 225 0.20 7.19 -14.00
N ASP A 226 -0.87 6.71 -14.63
CA ASP A 226 -2.19 7.38 -14.61
C ASP A 226 -2.75 7.47 -13.18
N LEU A 227 -2.59 6.42 -12.38
CA LEU A 227 -2.98 6.40 -10.95
C LEU A 227 -2.05 7.26 -10.08
N GLY A 228 -0.75 7.18 -10.31
CA GLY A 228 0.25 7.85 -9.49
C GLY A 228 0.40 7.26 -8.08
N ALA A 229 1.49 7.62 -7.40
CA ALA A 229 1.85 7.03 -6.10
C ALA A 229 0.79 7.21 -5.00
N LYS A 230 0.04 8.32 -5.02
CA LYS A 230 -0.98 8.62 -4.01
C LYS A 230 -2.18 7.68 -4.06
N GLN A 231 -2.47 7.11 -5.23
CA GLN A 231 -3.60 6.23 -5.42
C GLN A 231 -3.24 4.74 -5.43
N ILE A 232 -1.95 4.40 -5.27
CA ILE A 232 -1.49 3.02 -5.15
C ILE A 232 -0.82 2.83 -3.78
N PRO A 233 -1.57 2.63 -2.69
CA PRO A 233 -0.99 2.37 -1.37
C PRO A 233 -0.30 0.99 -1.28
N PHE A 234 -0.69 0.07 -2.15
CA PHE A 234 -0.24 -1.31 -2.17
C PHE A 234 -0.22 -1.88 -3.59
N MET A 235 0.72 -2.78 -3.86
CA MET A 235 0.83 -3.44 -5.15
C MET A 235 1.19 -4.91 -5.00
N TYR A 236 0.43 -5.78 -5.65
CA TYR A 236 0.82 -7.17 -5.83
C TYR A 236 1.89 -7.32 -6.89
N PHE A 237 2.93 -8.07 -6.60
CA PHE A 237 3.88 -8.57 -7.56
C PHE A 237 3.53 -10.05 -7.83
N GLN A 238 2.53 -10.21 -8.69
CA GLN A 238 2.00 -11.48 -9.14
C GLN A 238 1.74 -11.42 -10.64
N GLU A 239 2.02 -12.52 -11.32
CA GLU A 239 1.74 -12.71 -12.72
C GLU A 239 0.51 -13.60 -12.95
N HIS A 240 -0.08 -13.54 -14.14
CA HIS A 240 -1.17 -14.44 -14.49
C HIS A 240 -0.64 -15.82 -14.85
N SER A 241 -1.30 -16.86 -14.32
CA SER A 241 -1.08 -18.25 -14.70
C SER A 241 -2.40 -19.02 -14.65
N GLU A 242 -2.55 -20.06 -15.44
CA GLU A 242 -3.70 -20.96 -15.35
C GLU A 242 -3.85 -21.59 -13.95
N GLY A 243 -2.73 -21.78 -13.24
CA GLY A 243 -2.70 -22.29 -11.87
C GLY A 243 -3.44 -21.43 -10.84
N MET A 244 -3.79 -20.16 -11.19
CA MET A 244 -4.65 -19.31 -10.36
C MET A 244 -6.09 -19.80 -10.24
N SER A 245 -6.63 -20.45 -11.25
CA SER A 245 -8.06 -20.78 -11.34
C SER A 245 -8.36 -22.27 -11.41
N LYS A 246 -7.40 -23.08 -11.78
CA LYS A 246 -7.53 -24.54 -11.88
C LYS A 246 -6.26 -25.24 -11.37
N LYS A 247 -6.42 -26.49 -10.95
CA LYS A 247 -5.28 -27.32 -10.56
C LYS A 247 -4.43 -27.62 -11.80
N THR A 248 -3.15 -27.32 -11.72
CA THR A 248 -2.15 -27.54 -12.78
C THR A 248 -0.92 -28.25 -12.21
N SER A 249 0.12 -28.46 -13.02
CA SER A 249 1.43 -28.84 -12.50
C SER A 249 1.99 -27.70 -11.63
N LYS A 250 2.86 -28.04 -10.67
CA LYS A 250 3.48 -27.04 -9.79
C LYS A 250 4.28 -26.02 -10.59
N GLU A 251 4.91 -26.41 -11.67
CA GLU A 251 5.65 -25.52 -12.57
C GLU A 251 4.76 -24.42 -13.15
N ILE A 252 3.58 -24.78 -13.69
CA ILE A 252 2.61 -23.80 -14.21
C ILE A 252 2.05 -22.93 -13.07
N GLU A 253 1.75 -23.53 -11.94
CA GLU A 253 1.26 -22.77 -10.78
C GLU A 253 2.28 -21.72 -10.32
N MET A 254 3.57 -22.07 -10.27
CA MET A 254 4.65 -21.17 -9.85
C MET A 254 4.92 -20.02 -10.83
N GLN A 255 4.43 -20.08 -12.07
CA GLN A 255 4.52 -18.98 -13.04
C GLN A 255 3.78 -17.71 -12.57
N GLN A 256 3.02 -17.79 -11.50
CA GLN A 256 2.45 -16.61 -10.86
C GLN A 256 3.52 -15.70 -10.19
N LEU A 257 4.70 -16.25 -9.89
CA LEU A 257 5.77 -15.51 -9.24
C LEU A 257 6.59 -14.67 -10.23
N PRO A 258 6.99 -13.43 -9.86
CA PRO A 258 7.84 -12.59 -10.69
C PRO A 258 9.11 -13.30 -11.18
N GLY A 259 9.33 -13.22 -12.50
CA GLY A 259 10.47 -13.83 -13.15
C GLY A 259 10.29 -15.30 -13.52
N LEU A 260 9.15 -15.89 -13.22
CA LEU A 260 8.77 -17.24 -13.67
C LEU A 260 7.64 -17.21 -14.71
N GLY A 261 6.92 -16.10 -14.84
CA GLY A 261 5.91 -15.86 -15.85
C GLY A 261 6.43 -15.01 -17.02
N THR A 262 5.56 -14.19 -17.59
CA THR A 262 5.81 -13.47 -18.85
C THR A 262 5.85 -11.95 -18.75
N LEU A 263 5.51 -11.36 -17.57
CA LEU A 263 5.52 -9.92 -17.40
C LEU A 263 6.96 -9.36 -17.34
N ASP A 264 7.20 -8.29 -18.10
CA ASP A 264 8.46 -7.55 -18.01
C ASP A 264 8.43 -6.58 -16.80
N TYR A 265 8.97 -7.02 -15.68
CA TYR A 265 9.05 -6.21 -14.46
C TYR A 265 9.94 -4.99 -14.59
N ARG A 266 10.83 -4.90 -15.59
CA ARG A 266 11.61 -3.67 -15.86
C ARG A 266 10.70 -2.50 -16.18
N LEU A 267 9.64 -2.74 -16.97
CA LEU A 267 8.65 -1.71 -17.32
C LEU A 267 7.80 -1.31 -16.11
N ILE A 268 7.45 -2.27 -15.25
CA ILE A 268 6.68 -2.04 -14.03
C ILE A 268 7.50 -1.23 -13.01
N VAL A 269 8.72 -1.67 -12.70
CA VAL A 269 9.57 -0.96 -11.72
C VAL A 269 9.99 0.42 -12.22
N LYS A 270 10.18 0.60 -13.53
CA LYS A 270 10.39 1.91 -14.12
C LYS A 270 9.18 2.82 -13.90
N ALA A 271 7.95 2.32 -14.14
CA ALA A 271 6.73 3.11 -13.90
C ALA A 271 6.57 3.47 -12.43
N LEU A 272 6.85 2.55 -11.50
CA LEU A 272 6.84 2.82 -10.06
C LEU A 272 7.87 3.88 -9.65
N ARG A 273 9.05 3.85 -10.24
CA ARG A 273 10.08 4.88 -10.03
C ARG A 273 9.62 6.23 -10.56
N ASP A 274 9.07 6.27 -11.80
CA ASP A 274 8.60 7.50 -12.45
C ASP A 274 7.56 8.24 -11.60
N ILE A 275 6.73 7.51 -10.84
CA ILE A 275 5.74 8.11 -9.93
C ILE A 275 6.25 8.35 -8.51
N GLY A 276 7.49 8.01 -8.18
CA GLY A 276 8.04 8.09 -6.83
C GLY A 276 7.31 7.19 -5.83
N TYR A 277 7.05 5.94 -6.21
CA TYR A 277 6.29 4.99 -5.40
C TYR A 277 6.97 4.69 -4.06
N THR A 278 6.21 4.73 -2.97
CA THR A 278 6.66 4.46 -1.59
C THR A 278 5.76 3.51 -0.83
N GLY A 279 4.71 2.98 -1.48
CA GLY A 279 3.80 2.00 -0.90
C GLY A 279 4.46 0.64 -0.68
N TYR A 280 3.70 -0.31 -0.15
CA TYR A 280 4.15 -1.69 -0.03
C TYR A 280 3.99 -2.45 -1.35
N VAL A 281 4.94 -3.36 -1.61
CA VAL A 281 4.83 -4.39 -2.64
C VAL A 281 4.83 -5.77 -1.98
N GLU A 282 4.01 -6.67 -2.49
CA GLU A 282 3.91 -8.04 -2.01
C GLU A 282 4.19 -9.01 -3.15
N ILE A 283 5.25 -9.80 -3.02
CA ILE A 283 5.45 -10.95 -3.91
C ILE A 283 4.40 -11.99 -3.53
N PHE A 284 3.55 -12.32 -4.47
CA PHE A 284 2.36 -13.10 -4.18
C PHE A 284 2.08 -14.17 -5.24
N MET A 285 1.52 -15.25 -4.80
CA MET A 285 0.79 -16.23 -5.60
C MET A 285 -0.17 -16.99 -4.69
N HIS A 286 -1.16 -17.60 -5.28
CA HIS A 286 -2.02 -18.49 -4.53
C HIS A 286 -2.20 -19.83 -5.25
N PRO A 287 -2.16 -20.94 -4.51
CA PRO A 287 -2.32 -22.28 -5.06
C PRO A 287 -3.79 -22.60 -5.38
N THR A 288 -4.00 -23.66 -6.11
CA THR A 288 -5.30 -24.30 -6.27
C THR A 288 -5.26 -25.73 -5.74
N PRO A 289 -6.04 -26.05 -4.68
CA PRO A 289 -7.03 -25.24 -3.97
C PRO A 289 -6.41 -24.13 -3.09
N ARG A 290 -7.24 -23.16 -2.68
CA ARG A 290 -6.84 -22.11 -1.71
C ARG A 290 -6.59 -22.69 -0.32
N GLY A 291 -5.83 -21.98 0.52
CA GLY A 291 -5.60 -22.34 1.93
C GLY A 291 -4.49 -23.37 2.16
N ILE A 292 -3.93 -23.96 1.10
CA ILE A 292 -2.73 -24.77 1.21
C ILE A 292 -1.46 -23.92 1.03
N PRO A 293 -0.31 -24.29 1.61
CA PRO A 293 0.93 -23.59 1.35
C PRO A 293 1.39 -23.79 -0.10
N ILE A 294 2.04 -22.79 -0.68
CA ILE A 294 2.52 -22.87 -2.08
C ILE A 294 3.62 -23.92 -2.28
N LEU A 295 4.40 -24.20 -1.26
CA LEU A 295 5.44 -25.24 -1.19
C LEU A 295 5.37 -25.95 0.16
N PRO A 296 5.97 -27.15 0.32
CA PRO A 296 5.79 -27.98 1.50
C PRO A 296 6.25 -27.36 2.82
N THR A 297 7.29 -26.55 2.80
CA THR A 297 7.88 -25.97 4.02
C THR A 297 7.96 -24.46 3.98
N ALA A 298 7.91 -23.81 5.13
CA ALA A 298 8.07 -22.37 5.25
C ALA A 298 9.41 -21.88 4.63
N ALA A 299 10.47 -22.63 4.80
CA ALA A 299 11.79 -22.31 4.25
C ALA A 299 11.79 -22.33 2.71
N GLU A 300 11.13 -23.31 2.08
CA GLU A 300 11.01 -23.37 0.61
C GLU A 300 10.17 -22.22 0.07
N ILE A 301 9.08 -21.85 0.76
CA ILE A 301 8.24 -20.70 0.41
C ILE A 301 9.08 -19.42 0.45
N THR A 302 9.79 -19.20 1.54
CA THR A 302 10.68 -18.04 1.71
C THR A 302 11.78 -18.00 0.65
N ALA A 303 12.35 -19.13 0.28
CA ALA A 303 13.35 -19.21 -0.78
C ALA A 303 12.76 -18.84 -2.14
N ALA A 304 11.53 -19.26 -2.45
CA ALA A 304 10.83 -18.89 -3.67
C ALA A 304 10.52 -17.38 -3.72
N ILE A 305 10.07 -16.80 -2.61
CA ILE A 305 9.87 -15.34 -2.47
C ILE A 305 11.18 -14.59 -2.73
N ASN A 306 12.27 -15.02 -2.11
CA ASN A 306 13.58 -14.39 -2.26
C ASN A 306 14.07 -14.46 -3.71
N LYS A 307 13.88 -15.58 -4.40
CA LYS A 307 14.24 -15.71 -5.82
C LYS A 307 13.50 -14.68 -6.69
N SER A 308 12.21 -14.50 -6.46
CA SER A 308 11.42 -13.50 -7.19
C SER A 308 11.79 -12.07 -6.80
N ARG A 309 12.07 -11.82 -5.52
CA ARG A 309 12.58 -10.51 -5.07
C ARG A 309 13.91 -10.17 -5.73
N ASP A 310 14.85 -11.11 -5.77
CA ASP A 310 16.16 -10.89 -6.39
C ASP A 310 16.04 -10.58 -7.89
N TYR A 311 15.08 -11.20 -8.57
CA TYR A 311 14.73 -10.88 -9.96
C TYR A 311 14.20 -9.44 -10.08
N VAL A 312 13.26 -9.02 -9.22
CA VAL A 312 12.72 -7.66 -9.22
C VAL A 312 13.81 -6.62 -8.90
N GLU A 313 14.66 -6.91 -7.91
CA GLU A 313 15.80 -6.03 -7.56
C GLU A 313 16.82 -5.92 -8.71
N LYS A 314 17.01 -6.98 -9.49
CA LYS A 314 17.78 -6.92 -10.73
C LYS A 314 17.12 -5.99 -11.75
N CYS A 315 15.80 -6.09 -11.95
CA CYS A 315 15.06 -5.19 -12.84
C CYS A 315 15.19 -3.71 -12.41
N ILE A 316 15.20 -3.42 -11.10
CA ILE A 316 15.43 -2.07 -10.58
C ILE A 316 16.81 -1.55 -10.99
N ARG A 317 17.85 -2.36 -10.85
CA ARG A 317 19.22 -1.97 -11.23
C ARG A 317 19.39 -1.77 -12.74
N GLU A 318 18.73 -2.59 -13.57
CA GLU A 318 18.81 -2.50 -15.02
C GLU A 318 18.05 -1.32 -15.63
N THR A 319 17.18 -0.67 -14.88
CA THR A 319 16.34 0.46 -15.33
C THR A 319 16.76 1.80 -14.72
N THR A 320 17.88 1.83 -14.03
CA THR A 320 18.44 3.04 -13.38
C THR A 320 19.03 4.00 -14.41
#